data_09371ba3dad46e1221c4d0b2aa42fcf0
#
_entry.id   09371ba3dad46e1221c4d0b2aa42fcf0
#
_cell.length_a   1.000
_cell.length_b   1.000
_cell.length_c   1.000
_cell.angle_alpha   90.00
_cell.angle_beta   90.00
_cell.angle_gamma   90.00
#
_symmetry.space_group_name_H-M   'P 1'
#
loop_
_entity.id
_entity.type
_entity.pdbx_description
1 polymer ?
#
loop_
_entity_poly.entity_id
_entity_poly.type
_entity_poly.pdbx_seq_one_letter_code
_entity_poly.pdbx_strand_id
1 'polypeptide(L)'
;MTARVVVADDQTLVRAGFRLLVNSAPDLEVVGEAADGAEAVELTRRERPDVVLMDIRMPVMDGLQATRQISSLNETAGVRILILTTFDLDEYVYQALRAGASGFVLKDIPPADLLAAIRVVAAGDALLAPTVTRRLIAEFARWPGRTPVAPAALDVLTDREREVLSLVARGLSNGEIAERLVVSPATSKTHVSRLLTKLGARDRAQLVALAYETGLVIPGAP
;
A
#
# COMPACT_ATOMS: atom_id res chain seq x y z
N MET A 1 -5.87 19.31 -8.37
CA MET A 1 -6.79 18.69 -7.39
C MET A 1 -6.04 18.56 -6.10
N THR A 2 -6.61 18.97 -4.96
CA THR A 2 -6.00 18.82 -3.64
C THR A 2 -6.35 17.44 -3.11
N ALA A 3 -5.35 16.64 -2.71
CA ALA A 3 -5.59 15.32 -2.14
C ALA A 3 -6.01 15.45 -0.66
N ARG A 4 -7.08 14.78 -0.30
CA ARG A 4 -7.70 14.78 1.03
C ARG A 4 -7.09 13.69 1.89
N VAL A 5 -6.60 14.05 3.07
CA VAL A 5 -5.86 13.15 3.96
C VAL A 5 -6.55 13.07 5.33
N VAL A 6 -6.71 11.86 5.86
CA VAL A 6 -7.05 11.62 7.27
C VAL A 6 -5.78 11.18 7.99
N VAL A 7 -5.56 11.67 9.21
CA VAL A 7 -4.43 11.29 10.07
C VAL A 7 -4.95 10.54 11.28
N ALA A 8 -4.54 9.27 11.44
CA ALA A 8 -4.91 8.41 12.54
C ALA A 8 -3.66 8.01 13.34
N ASP A 9 -3.55 8.49 14.58
CA ASP A 9 -2.44 8.25 15.49
C ASP A 9 -2.91 8.51 16.93
N ASP A 10 -2.56 7.67 17.89
CA ASP A 10 -3.00 7.85 19.29
C ASP A 10 -2.26 9.00 20.00
N GLN A 11 -1.06 9.35 19.52
CA GLN A 11 -0.23 10.40 20.10
C GLN A 11 -0.62 11.79 19.58
N THR A 12 -1.26 12.59 20.39
CA THR A 12 -1.76 13.92 20.02
C THR A 12 -0.70 14.84 19.40
N LEU A 13 0.54 14.81 19.92
CA LEU A 13 1.62 15.65 19.40
C LEU A 13 2.08 15.19 18.01
N VAL A 14 2.19 13.88 17.80
CA VAL A 14 2.54 13.27 16.50
C VAL A 14 1.47 13.60 15.47
N ARG A 15 0.21 13.40 15.82
CA ARG A 15 -0.95 13.69 14.98
C ARG A 15 -0.99 15.17 14.56
N ALA A 16 -0.80 16.08 15.52
CA ALA A 16 -0.73 17.52 15.25
C ALA A 16 0.46 17.88 14.34
N GLY A 17 1.62 17.23 14.53
CA GLY A 17 2.79 17.40 13.69
C GLY A 17 2.53 16.99 12.24
N PHE A 18 1.94 15.82 12.00
CA PHE A 18 1.58 15.37 10.66
C PHE A 18 0.53 16.27 10.01
N ARG A 19 -0.47 16.74 10.77
CA ARG A 19 -1.44 17.72 10.26
C ARG A 19 -0.77 19.00 9.76
N LEU A 20 0.12 19.57 10.55
CA LEU A 20 0.84 20.78 10.14
C LEU A 20 1.70 20.54 8.91
N LEU A 21 2.41 19.40 8.87
CA LEU A 21 3.26 19.03 7.74
C LEU A 21 2.45 18.85 6.46
N VAL A 22 1.37 18.07 6.50
CA VAL A 22 0.52 17.81 5.33
C VAL A 22 -0.09 19.13 4.82
N ASN A 23 -0.64 19.95 5.72
CA ASN A 23 -1.26 21.23 5.34
C ASN A 23 -0.23 22.30 4.90
N SER A 24 1.08 22.06 5.09
CA SER A 24 2.11 22.97 4.54
C SER A 24 2.25 22.84 3.02
N ALA A 25 1.76 21.75 2.43
CA ALA A 25 1.80 21.50 0.99
C ALA A 25 0.49 21.98 0.33
N PRO A 26 0.53 22.82 -0.72
CA PRO A 26 -0.67 23.42 -1.29
C PRO A 26 -1.60 22.44 -2.03
N ASP A 27 -1.09 21.25 -2.32
CA ASP A 27 -1.78 20.16 -3.03
C ASP A 27 -2.32 19.05 -2.09
N LEU A 28 -2.16 19.21 -0.75
CA LEU A 28 -2.63 18.28 0.25
C LEU A 28 -3.46 19.00 1.31
N GLU A 29 -4.45 18.32 1.89
CA GLU A 29 -5.33 18.85 2.94
C GLU A 29 -5.69 17.77 3.95
N VAL A 30 -5.50 18.03 5.25
CA VAL A 30 -6.01 17.15 6.30
C VAL A 30 -7.48 17.46 6.55
N VAL A 31 -8.36 16.51 6.22
CA VAL A 31 -9.82 16.62 6.37
C VAL A 31 -10.32 16.03 7.67
N GLY A 32 -9.45 15.36 8.44
CA GLY A 32 -9.82 14.83 9.75
C GLY A 32 -8.67 14.16 10.48
N GLU A 33 -8.84 14.04 11.80
CA GLU A 33 -7.90 13.41 12.73
C GLU A 33 -8.64 12.36 13.56
N ALA A 34 -8.01 11.20 13.80
CA ALA A 34 -8.52 10.12 14.62
C ALA A 34 -7.49 9.72 15.68
N ALA A 35 -7.93 9.42 16.90
CA ALA A 35 -7.06 9.00 18.00
C ALA A 35 -7.01 7.47 18.16
N ASP A 36 -7.85 6.74 17.44
CA ASP A 36 -7.87 5.28 17.39
C ASP A 36 -8.42 4.77 16.06
N GLY A 37 -8.34 3.44 15.86
CA GLY A 37 -8.78 2.81 14.62
C GLY A 37 -10.29 2.87 14.39
N ALA A 38 -11.11 2.90 15.43
CA ALA A 38 -12.56 2.97 15.29
C ALA A 38 -12.99 4.36 14.79
N GLU A 39 -12.42 5.41 15.38
CA GLU A 39 -12.60 6.79 14.88
C GLU A 39 -12.10 6.92 13.44
N ALA A 40 -10.94 6.31 13.11
CA ALA A 40 -10.39 6.34 11.77
C ALA A 40 -11.33 5.71 10.73
N VAL A 41 -11.98 4.58 11.06
CA VAL A 41 -12.97 3.93 10.19
C VAL A 41 -14.16 4.85 9.95
N GLU A 42 -14.78 5.35 11.01
CA GLU A 42 -15.97 6.21 10.90
C GLU A 42 -15.66 7.51 10.15
N LEU A 43 -14.50 8.12 10.43
CA LEU A 43 -14.06 9.32 9.74
C LEU A 43 -13.81 9.07 8.25
N THR A 44 -13.18 7.92 7.91
CA THR A 44 -12.94 7.53 6.54
C THR A 44 -14.24 7.32 5.75
N ARG A 45 -15.25 6.71 6.36
CA ARG A 45 -16.57 6.53 5.75
C ARG A 45 -17.26 7.85 5.46
N ARG A 46 -17.19 8.78 6.41
CA ARG A 46 -17.85 10.10 6.32
C ARG A 46 -17.15 11.00 5.32
N GLU A 47 -15.82 11.14 5.43
CA GLU A 47 -15.04 12.10 4.65
C GLU A 47 -14.60 11.58 3.29
N ARG A 48 -14.50 10.24 3.12
CA ARG A 48 -13.98 9.58 1.91
C ARG A 48 -12.68 10.23 1.42
N PRO A 49 -11.62 10.22 2.24
CA PRO A 49 -10.35 10.81 1.88
C PRO A 49 -9.68 10.04 0.74
N ASP A 50 -8.72 10.68 0.07
CA ASP A 50 -7.87 9.98 -0.90
C ASP A 50 -6.87 9.07 -0.19
N VAL A 51 -6.33 9.54 0.96
CA VAL A 51 -5.32 8.81 1.73
C VAL A 51 -5.64 8.86 3.23
N VAL A 52 -5.45 7.74 3.91
CA VAL A 52 -5.41 7.65 5.37
C VAL A 52 -3.96 7.38 5.80
N LEU A 53 -3.36 8.28 6.56
CA LEU A 53 -2.14 8.01 7.32
C LEU A 53 -2.54 7.25 8.57
N MET A 54 -2.11 6.01 8.73
CA MET A 54 -2.59 5.09 9.75
C MET A 54 -1.46 4.58 10.62
N ASP A 55 -1.44 4.94 11.90
CA ASP A 55 -0.56 4.25 12.85
C ASP A 55 -1.03 2.82 13.09
N ILE A 56 -0.12 1.93 13.40
CA ILE A 56 -0.43 0.52 13.70
C ILE A 56 -0.93 0.39 15.14
N ARG A 57 -0.23 1.00 16.09
CA ARG A 57 -0.50 0.80 17.51
C ARG A 57 -1.40 1.90 18.07
N MET A 58 -2.68 1.64 18.11
CA MET A 58 -3.68 2.53 18.69
C MET A 58 -4.57 1.78 19.67
N PRO A 59 -5.14 2.47 20.70
CA PRO A 59 -6.12 1.88 21.61
C PRO A 59 -7.43 1.55 20.90
N VAL A 60 -8.34 0.84 21.58
CA VAL A 60 -9.69 0.47 21.14
C VAL A 60 -9.65 -0.46 19.93
N MET A 61 -9.13 0.04 18.79
CA MET A 61 -8.93 -0.71 17.54
C MET A 61 -7.55 -0.37 16.99
N ASP A 62 -6.73 -1.38 16.70
CA ASP A 62 -5.43 -1.17 16.07
C ASP A 62 -5.55 -0.81 14.59
N GLY A 63 -4.46 -0.22 14.04
CA GLY A 63 -4.47 0.25 12.66
C GLY A 63 -4.57 -0.87 11.62
N LEU A 64 -4.16 -2.10 11.94
CA LEU A 64 -4.32 -3.24 11.04
C LEU A 64 -5.77 -3.70 10.97
N GLN A 65 -6.48 -3.68 12.09
CA GLN A 65 -7.91 -3.97 12.15
C GLN A 65 -8.70 -2.88 11.40
N ALA A 66 -8.38 -1.60 11.64
CA ALA A 66 -8.98 -0.47 10.94
C ALA A 66 -8.73 -0.55 9.42
N THR A 67 -7.50 -0.88 9.01
CA THR A 67 -7.14 -1.08 7.59
C THR A 67 -7.97 -2.18 6.94
N ARG A 68 -8.13 -3.34 7.60
CA ARG A 68 -8.99 -4.43 7.08
C ARG A 68 -10.43 -3.96 6.92
N GLN A 69 -10.97 -3.27 7.91
CA GLN A 69 -12.35 -2.81 7.90
C GLN A 69 -12.58 -1.78 6.78
N ILE A 70 -11.74 -0.75 6.68
CA ILE A 70 -11.80 0.23 5.60
C ILE A 70 -11.67 -0.44 4.23
N SER A 71 -10.76 -1.42 4.11
CA SER A 71 -10.50 -2.11 2.84
C SER A 71 -11.64 -3.02 2.40
N SER A 72 -12.44 -3.55 3.33
CA SER A 72 -13.57 -4.44 3.03
C SER A 72 -14.85 -3.71 2.60
N LEU A 73 -14.96 -2.41 2.85
CA LEU A 73 -16.15 -1.63 2.57
C LEU A 73 -16.15 -1.09 1.14
N ASN A 74 -17.22 -1.33 0.40
CA ASN A 74 -17.37 -0.82 -0.97
C ASN A 74 -17.37 0.72 -1.05
N GLU A 75 -17.91 1.39 -0.03
CA GLU A 75 -17.99 2.85 0.04
C GLU A 75 -16.63 3.54 0.20
N THR A 76 -15.61 2.81 0.66
CA THR A 76 -14.22 3.25 0.83
C THR A 76 -13.24 2.60 -0.16
N ALA A 77 -13.75 1.98 -1.22
CA ALA A 77 -12.93 1.25 -2.21
C ALA A 77 -11.86 2.12 -2.88
N GLY A 78 -12.09 3.44 -2.99
CA GLY A 78 -11.13 4.41 -3.54
C GLY A 78 -10.08 4.91 -2.55
N VAL A 79 -10.29 4.70 -1.24
CA VAL A 79 -9.40 5.20 -0.18
C VAL A 79 -8.10 4.39 -0.16
N ARG A 80 -6.96 5.04 -0.08
CA ARG A 80 -5.64 4.43 0.05
C ARG A 80 -5.15 4.56 1.49
N ILE A 81 -4.47 3.54 1.99
CA ILE A 81 -3.99 3.52 3.37
C ILE A 81 -2.47 3.44 3.37
N LEU A 82 -1.84 4.49 3.91
CA LEU A 82 -0.40 4.58 4.13
C LEU A 82 -0.12 4.34 5.61
N ILE A 83 0.47 3.19 5.91
CA ILE A 83 0.82 2.82 7.30
C ILE A 83 2.02 3.62 7.77
N LEU A 84 1.92 4.16 8.98
CA LEU A 84 2.99 4.80 9.72
C LEU A 84 3.41 3.91 10.90
N THR A 85 4.72 3.74 11.13
CA THR A 85 5.21 2.97 12.29
C THR A 85 6.56 3.49 12.79
N THR A 86 6.85 3.25 14.07
CA THR A 86 8.13 3.66 14.68
C THR A 86 9.22 2.62 14.54
N PHE A 87 8.91 1.31 14.65
CA PHE A 87 9.89 0.20 14.65
C PHE A 87 9.22 -1.14 14.30
N ASP A 88 10.05 -2.17 14.06
CA ASP A 88 9.67 -3.57 13.75
C ASP A 88 8.84 -3.72 12.46
N LEU A 89 9.46 -3.30 11.36
CA LEU A 89 8.91 -3.42 10.02
C LEU A 89 8.56 -4.87 9.62
N ASP A 90 9.31 -5.84 10.12
CA ASP A 90 9.29 -7.19 9.56
C ASP A 90 7.98 -7.94 9.87
N GLU A 91 7.45 -7.80 11.09
CA GLU A 91 6.21 -8.50 11.49
C GLU A 91 4.94 -7.86 10.91
N TYR A 92 4.91 -6.53 10.82
CA TYR A 92 3.69 -5.79 10.46
C TYR A 92 3.51 -5.51 8.97
N VAL A 93 4.60 -5.46 8.19
CA VAL A 93 4.52 -5.11 6.76
C VAL A 93 3.62 -6.08 6.01
N TYR A 94 3.83 -7.38 6.20
CA TYR A 94 3.01 -8.40 5.55
C TYR A 94 1.55 -8.35 6.00
N GLN A 95 1.32 -8.21 7.31
CA GLN A 95 -0.04 -8.12 7.86
C GLN A 95 -0.78 -6.87 7.34
N ALA A 96 -0.06 -5.73 7.23
CA ALA A 96 -0.60 -4.49 6.70
C ALA A 96 -1.03 -4.62 5.23
N LEU A 97 -0.18 -5.22 4.39
CA LEU A 97 -0.51 -5.44 2.99
C LEU A 97 -1.70 -6.40 2.82
N ARG A 98 -1.75 -7.48 3.59
CA ARG A 98 -2.92 -8.37 3.61
C ARG A 98 -4.18 -7.69 4.12
N ALA A 99 -4.05 -6.73 5.03
CA ALA A 99 -5.15 -5.92 5.49
C ALA A 99 -5.66 -4.93 4.42
N GLY A 100 -4.87 -4.68 3.37
CA GLY A 100 -5.21 -3.78 2.27
C GLY A 100 -4.47 -2.44 2.29
N ALA A 101 -3.34 -2.34 3.01
CA ALA A 101 -2.50 -1.16 2.98
C ALA A 101 -1.89 -0.94 1.59
N SER A 102 -1.86 0.31 1.15
CA SER A 102 -1.32 0.76 -0.14
C SER A 102 0.16 1.14 -0.06
N GLY A 103 0.68 1.35 1.13
CA GLY A 103 2.06 1.70 1.38
C GLY A 103 2.43 1.64 2.85
N PHE A 104 3.74 1.82 3.10
CA PHE A 104 4.30 1.72 4.42
C PHE A 104 5.49 2.67 4.56
N VAL A 105 5.52 3.47 5.61
CA VAL A 105 6.63 4.39 5.92
C VAL A 105 6.93 4.40 7.41
N LEU A 106 8.17 4.75 7.75
CA LEU A 106 8.58 4.97 9.14
C LEU A 106 8.16 6.36 9.61
N LYS A 107 7.82 6.52 10.89
CA LYS A 107 7.46 7.82 11.48
C LYS A 107 8.65 8.80 11.54
N ASP A 108 9.89 8.32 11.41
CA ASP A 108 11.12 9.11 11.33
C ASP A 108 11.50 9.51 9.89
N ILE A 109 10.63 9.22 8.92
CA ILE A 109 10.82 9.63 7.52
C ILE A 109 11.01 11.14 7.40
N PRO A 110 11.96 11.63 6.56
CA PRO A 110 12.08 13.06 6.31
C PRO A 110 10.75 13.68 5.84
N PRO A 111 10.40 14.90 6.29
CA PRO A 111 9.13 15.55 5.92
C PRO A 111 8.84 15.60 4.43
N ALA A 112 9.85 15.92 3.61
CA ALA A 112 9.69 15.98 2.16
C ALA A 112 9.32 14.61 1.55
N ASP A 113 9.90 13.53 2.10
CA ASP A 113 9.67 12.17 1.63
C ASP A 113 8.28 11.66 2.04
N LEU A 114 7.77 12.06 3.21
CA LEU A 114 6.39 11.75 3.61
C LEU A 114 5.39 12.44 2.67
N LEU A 115 5.58 13.72 2.33
CA LEU A 115 4.71 14.41 1.39
C LEU A 115 4.76 13.78 0.00
N ALA A 116 5.95 13.35 -0.46
CA ALA A 116 6.10 12.59 -1.70
C ALA A 116 5.37 11.24 -1.64
N ALA A 117 5.48 10.52 -0.50
CA ALA A 117 4.80 9.26 -0.26
C ALA A 117 3.28 9.39 -0.37
N ILE A 118 2.70 10.42 0.26
CA ILE A 118 1.26 10.69 0.19
C ILE A 118 0.82 10.92 -1.25
N ARG A 119 1.57 11.72 -2.04
CA ARG A 119 1.24 11.99 -3.44
C ARG A 119 1.26 10.74 -4.31
N VAL A 120 2.26 9.88 -4.12
CA VAL A 120 2.38 8.62 -4.86
C VAL A 120 1.20 7.71 -4.54
N VAL A 121 0.85 7.57 -3.27
CA VAL A 121 -0.26 6.73 -2.83
C VAL A 121 -1.60 7.32 -3.31
N ALA A 122 -1.81 8.64 -3.23
CA ALA A 122 -3.00 9.31 -3.72
C ALA A 122 -3.19 9.13 -5.24
N ALA A 123 -2.09 9.06 -6.00
CA ALA A 123 -2.13 8.78 -7.44
C ALA A 123 -2.50 7.32 -7.78
N GLY A 124 -2.63 6.45 -6.78
CA GLY A 124 -2.93 5.02 -6.95
C GLY A 124 -1.69 4.16 -7.24
N ASP A 125 -0.52 4.76 -7.18
CA ASP A 125 0.75 4.02 -7.21
C ASP A 125 1.06 3.53 -5.78
N ALA A 126 1.43 2.26 -5.61
CA ALA A 126 1.84 1.77 -4.29
C ALA A 126 3.26 2.23 -3.97
N LEU A 127 3.42 2.83 -2.80
CA LEU A 127 4.73 3.16 -2.29
C LEU A 127 5.27 1.99 -1.46
N LEU A 128 5.92 1.07 -2.11
CA LEU A 128 6.82 0.13 -1.45
C LEU A 128 8.25 0.61 -1.72
N ALA A 129 8.85 1.28 -0.74
CA ALA A 129 10.27 1.60 -0.83
C ALA A 129 11.06 0.30 -1.12
N PRO A 130 12.15 0.34 -1.91
CA PRO A 130 12.94 -0.86 -2.24
C PRO A 130 13.40 -1.64 -1.00
N THR A 131 13.61 -0.95 0.11
CA THR A 131 13.90 -1.55 1.42
C THR A 131 12.72 -2.32 1.99
N VAL A 132 11.50 -1.79 1.89
CA VAL A 132 10.27 -2.45 2.33
C VAL A 132 9.96 -3.64 1.43
N THR A 133 10.11 -3.51 0.12
CA THR A 133 9.94 -4.62 -0.83
C THR A 133 10.92 -5.76 -0.53
N ARG A 134 12.20 -5.47 -0.29
CA ARG A 134 13.19 -6.51 0.08
C ARG A 134 12.86 -7.20 1.39
N ARG A 135 12.36 -6.48 2.40
CA ARG A 135 11.93 -7.06 3.68
C ARG A 135 10.68 -7.91 3.52
N LEU A 136 9.73 -7.47 2.73
CA LEU A 136 8.55 -8.25 2.37
C LEU A 136 8.96 -9.60 1.74
N ILE A 137 9.89 -9.57 0.79
CA ILE A 137 10.47 -10.75 0.16
C ILE A 137 11.11 -11.67 1.21
N ALA A 138 11.87 -11.12 2.15
CA ALA A 138 12.52 -11.89 3.21
C ALA A 138 11.51 -12.57 4.16
N GLU A 139 10.40 -11.88 4.49
CA GLU A 139 9.32 -12.47 5.31
C GLU A 139 8.58 -13.58 4.56
N PHE A 140 8.29 -13.41 3.30
CA PHE A 140 7.73 -14.49 2.47
C PHE A 140 8.66 -15.70 2.43
N ALA A 141 9.99 -15.50 2.42
CA ALA A 141 10.99 -16.57 2.44
C ALA A 141 11.05 -17.32 3.77
N ARG A 142 10.71 -16.69 4.88
CA ARG A 142 10.76 -17.27 6.23
C ARG A 142 9.55 -18.12 6.59
N TRP A 143 8.52 -18.16 5.77
CA TRP A 143 7.31 -18.92 6.04
C TRP A 143 7.25 -20.25 5.26
N PRO A 144 7.93 -21.31 5.71
CA PRO A 144 7.83 -22.63 5.10
C PRO A 144 6.47 -23.24 5.41
N GLY A 145 5.76 -23.71 4.40
CA GLY A 145 4.57 -24.55 4.57
C GLY A 145 3.23 -23.93 4.18
N ARG A 146 3.19 -22.79 3.50
CA ARG A 146 1.96 -22.34 2.88
C ARG A 146 1.66 -23.11 1.61
N THR A 147 0.51 -23.76 1.60
CA THR A 147 -0.12 -24.17 0.34
C THR A 147 -0.36 -22.89 -0.48
N PRO A 148 0.18 -22.77 -1.69
CA PRO A 148 -0.10 -21.63 -2.54
C PRO A 148 -1.61 -21.45 -2.62
N VAL A 149 -2.11 -20.23 -2.39
CA VAL A 149 -3.49 -19.89 -2.73
C VAL A 149 -3.66 -20.25 -4.20
N ALA A 150 -4.69 -20.99 -4.53
CA ALA A 150 -4.86 -21.71 -5.78
C ALA A 150 -4.30 -20.96 -7.00
N PRO A 151 -3.46 -21.62 -7.83
CA PRO A 151 -2.95 -21.06 -9.10
C PRO A 151 -4.06 -20.53 -10.01
N ALA A 152 -5.29 -21.01 -9.84
CA ALA A 152 -6.50 -20.57 -10.54
C ALA A 152 -6.75 -19.04 -10.50
N ALA A 153 -6.27 -18.33 -9.48
CA ALA A 153 -6.37 -16.87 -9.45
C ALA A 153 -5.57 -16.20 -10.58
N LEU A 154 -4.55 -16.87 -11.12
CA LEU A 154 -3.71 -16.36 -12.20
C LEU A 154 -4.14 -16.84 -13.60
N ASP A 155 -5.13 -17.71 -13.70
CA ASP A 155 -5.57 -18.28 -14.99
C ASP A 155 -6.24 -17.25 -15.91
N VAL A 156 -6.71 -16.15 -15.32
CA VAL A 156 -7.28 -15.00 -16.04
C VAL A 156 -6.20 -14.14 -16.72
N LEU A 157 -4.92 -14.36 -16.41
CA LEU A 157 -3.81 -13.59 -16.93
C LEU A 157 -3.21 -14.24 -18.18
N THR A 158 -2.89 -13.41 -19.16
CA THR A 158 -2.04 -13.81 -20.30
C THR A 158 -0.59 -13.97 -19.82
N ASP A 159 0.24 -14.67 -20.62
CA ASP A 159 1.67 -14.84 -20.32
C ASP A 159 2.38 -13.49 -20.13
N ARG A 160 2.03 -12.50 -20.95
CA ARG A 160 2.59 -11.14 -20.82
C ARG A 160 2.18 -10.45 -19.52
N GLU A 161 0.95 -10.63 -19.08
CA GLU A 161 0.47 -10.09 -17.81
C GLU A 161 1.13 -10.81 -16.62
N ARG A 162 1.35 -12.13 -16.70
CA ARG A 162 2.12 -12.88 -15.69
C ARG A 162 3.56 -12.39 -15.61
N GLU A 163 4.21 -12.12 -16.75
CA GLU A 163 5.54 -11.54 -16.80
C GLU A 163 5.59 -10.17 -16.14
N VAL A 164 4.65 -9.26 -16.47
CA VAL A 164 4.53 -7.94 -15.83
C VAL A 164 4.29 -8.07 -14.33
N LEU A 165 3.40 -8.98 -13.88
CA LEU A 165 3.14 -9.21 -12.47
C LEU A 165 4.40 -9.68 -11.72
N SER A 166 5.20 -10.54 -12.32
CA SER A 166 6.49 -10.99 -11.77
C SER A 166 7.48 -9.82 -11.59
N LEU A 167 7.54 -8.90 -12.56
CA LEU A 167 8.40 -7.71 -12.47
C LEU A 167 7.89 -6.73 -11.41
N VAL A 168 6.57 -6.55 -11.31
CA VAL A 168 5.93 -5.78 -10.23
C VAL A 168 6.30 -6.35 -8.87
N ALA A 169 6.22 -7.67 -8.69
CA ALA A 169 6.55 -8.36 -7.45
C ALA A 169 8.04 -8.24 -7.07
N ARG A 170 8.91 -8.11 -8.07
CA ARG A 170 10.34 -7.84 -7.85
C ARG A 170 10.64 -6.37 -7.54
N GLY A 171 9.63 -5.51 -7.44
CA GLY A 171 9.75 -4.10 -7.04
C GLY A 171 10.14 -3.14 -8.17
N LEU A 172 10.12 -3.58 -9.45
CA LEU A 172 10.45 -2.70 -10.58
C LEU A 172 9.38 -1.62 -10.76
N SER A 173 9.78 -0.38 -11.00
CA SER A 173 8.90 0.72 -11.40
C SER A 173 8.33 0.51 -12.82
N ASN A 174 7.31 1.29 -13.19
CA ASN A 174 6.76 1.22 -14.56
C ASN A 174 7.81 1.58 -15.63
N GLY A 175 8.78 2.46 -15.31
CA GLY A 175 9.89 2.77 -16.19
C GLY A 175 10.83 1.57 -16.40
N GLU A 176 11.29 0.96 -15.31
CA GLU A 176 12.16 -0.21 -15.36
C GLU A 176 11.48 -1.43 -16.02
N ILE A 177 10.16 -1.61 -15.79
CA ILE A 177 9.37 -2.62 -16.51
C ILE A 177 9.35 -2.32 -18.01
N ALA A 178 9.16 -1.05 -18.39
CA ALA A 178 9.14 -0.62 -19.78
C ALA A 178 10.48 -0.91 -20.49
N GLU A 179 11.60 -0.58 -19.84
CA GLU A 179 12.96 -0.87 -20.33
C GLU A 179 13.17 -2.38 -20.51
N ARG A 180 12.83 -3.17 -19.46
CA ARG A 180 13.02 -4.62 -19.48
C ARG A 180 12.20 -5.34 -20.55
N LEU A 181 10.99 -4.84 -20.79
CA LEU A 181 10.05 -5.44 -21.75
C LEU A 181 10.11 -4.81 -23.15
N VAL A 182 10.98 -3.81 -23.33
CA VAL A 182 11.16 -3.06 -24.58
C VAL A 182 9.84 -2.46 -25.08
N VAL A 183 9.13 -1.76 -24.17
CA VAL A 183 7.87 -1.08 -24.46
C VAL A 183 7.91 0.37 -23.96
N SER A 184 6.90 1.16 -24.31
CA SER A 184 6.79 2.52 -23.76
C SER A 184 6.38 2.52 -22.28
N PRO A 185 6.76 3.54 -21.48
CA PRO A 185 6.26 3.69 -20.10
C PRO A 185 4.73 3.73 -20.00
N ALA A 186 4.06 4.31 -20.99
CA ALA A 186 2.60 4.33 -21.08
C ALA A 186 2.02 2.92 -21.28
N THR A 187 2.68 2.09 -22.07
CA THR A 187 2.29 0.68 -22.28
C THR A 187 2.46 -0.12 -20.98
N SER A 188 3.59 0.05 -20.29
CA SER A 188 3.83 -0.58 -18.98
C SER A 188 2.74 -0.18 -17.97
N LYS A 189 2.42 1.11 -17.84
CA LYS A 189 1.34 1.59 -16.98
C LYS A 189 0.00 0.92 -17.33
N THR A 190 -0.30 0.78 -18.63
CA THR A 190 -1.53 0.11 -19.08
C THR A 190 -1.57 -1.36 -18.65
N HIS A 191 -0.44 -2.09 -18.75
CA HIS A 191 -0.37 -3.48 -18.31
C HIS A 191 -0.61 -3.60 -16.81
N VAL A 192 0.01 -2.73 -15.99
CA VAL A 192 -0.22 -2.71 -14.53
C VAL A 192 -1.68 -2.39 -14.20
N SER A 193 -2.29 -1.41 -14.88
CA SER A 193 -3.71 -1.08 -14.69
C SER A 193 -4.64 -2.26 -15.02
N ARG A 194 -4.36 -2.99 -16.08
CA ARG A 194 -5.12 -4.21 -16.44
C ARG A 194 -4.97 -5.32 -15.40
N LEU A 195 -3.78 -5.48 -14.83
CA LEU A 195 -3.55 -6.43 -13.74
C LEU A 195 -4.39 -6.09 -12.51
N LEU A 196 -4.43 -4.81 -12.11
CA LEU A 196 -5.28 -4.35 -11.00
C LEU A 196 -6.75 -4.74 -11.24
N THR A 197 -7.26 -4.44 -12.42
CA THR A 197 -8.66 -4.74 -12.78
C THR A 197 -8.93 -6.26 -12.81
N LYS A 198 -8.07 -7.05 -13.46
CA LYS A 198 -8.28 -8.49 -13.64
C LYS A 198 -8.19 -9.27 -12.34
N LEU A 199 -7.29 -8.86 -11.44
CA LEU A 199 -7.06 -9.51 -10.16
C LEU A 199 -7.90 -8.92 -9.02
N GLY A 200 -8.69 -7.86 -9.30
CA GLY A 200 -9.46 -7.15 -8.28
C GLY A 200 -8.57 -6.48 -7.23
N ALA A 201 -7.32 -6.19 -7.58
CA ALA A 201 -6.38 -5.55 -6.69
C ALA A 201 -6.59 -4.03 -6.67
N ARG A 202 -6.57 -3.43 -5.47
CA ARG A 202 -6.82 -1.99 -5.29
C ARG A 202 -5.65 -1.13 -5.71
N ASP A 203 -4.44 -1.67 -5.55
CA ASP A 203 -3.19 -0.97 -5.84
C ASP A 203 -2.05 -1.97 -6.12
N ARG A 204 -0.89 -1.40 -6.44
CA ARG A 204 0.31 -2.16 -6.76
C ARG A 204 0.82 -3.02 -5.60
N ALA A 205 0.63 -2.60 -4.34
CA ALA A 205 1.07 -3.36 -3.18
C ALA A 205 0.33 -4.69 -3.07
N GLN A 206 -0.97 -4.69 -3.39
CA GLN A 206 -1.76 -5.92 -3.46
C GLN A 206 -1.33 -6.85 -4.60
N LEU A 207 -0.90 -6.31 -5.74
CA LEU A 207 -0.31 -7.14 -6.81
C LEU A 207 0.95 -7.86 -6.33
N VAL A 208 1.80 -7.17 -5.57
CA VAL A 208 2.99 -7.79 -4.96
C VAL A 208 2.58 -8.91 -4.01
N ALA A 209 1.67 -8.66 -3.09
CA ALA A 209 1.19 -9.68 -2.15
C ALA A 209 0.62 -10.91 -2.88
N LEU A 210 -0.24 -10.71 -3.89
CA LEU A 210 -0.84 -11.77 -4.69
C LEU A 210 0.21 -12.61 -5.44
N ALA A 211 1.24 -11.99 -6.01
CA ALA A 211 2.28 -12.71 -6.74
C ALA A 211 3.08 -13.66 -5.83
N TYR A 212 3.33 -13.26 -4.58
CA TYR A 212 3.98 -14.13 -3.60
C TYR A 212 3.02 -15.16 -3.01
N GLU A 213 1.77 -14.80 -2.73
CA GLU A 213 0.75 -15.72 -2.20
C GLU A 213 0.41 -16.86 -3.18
N THR A 214 0.42 -16.57 -4.48
CA THR A 214 0.16 -17.56 -5.54
C THR A 214 1.39 -18.37 -5.93
N GLY A 215 2.57 -18.03 -5.38
CA GLY A 215 3.82 -18.70 -5.74
C GLY A 215 4.34 -18.35 -7.15
N LEU A 216 3.79 -17.32 -7.80
CA LEU A 216 4.30 -16.83 -9.09
C LEU A 216 5.76 -16.35 -8.97
N VAL A 217 6.09 -15.77 -7.83
CA VAL A 217 7.45 -15.36 -7.47
C VAL A 217 7.81 -16.03 -6.14
N ILE A 218 8.96 -16.68 -6.13
CA ILE A 218 9.51 -17.33 -4.94
C ILE A 218 10.65 -16.44 -4.41
N PRO A 219 10.68 -16.09 -3.12
CA PRO A 219 11.77 -15.32 -2.55
C PRO A 219 13.11 -16.03 -2.74
N GLY A 220 14.11 -15.29 -3.26
CA GLY A 220 15.46 -15.83 -3.48
C GLY A 220 15.66 -16.62 -4.76
N ALA A 221 14.65 -16.81 -5.59
CA ALA A 221 14.82 -17.32 -6.93
C ALA A 221 15.29 -16.20 -7.89
N PRO A 222 16.24 -16.50 -8.83
CA PRO A 222 16.80 -15.51 -9.76
C PRO A 222 15.77 -14.90 -10.71
#